data_b54fe472b20368b7aaea6c349de4229a
#
_entry.id   b54fe472b20368b7aaea6c349de4229a
#
_cell.length_a   1.000
_cell.length_b   1.000
_cell.length_c   1.000
_cell.angle_alpha   90.00
_cell.angle_beta   90.00
_cell.angle_gamma   90.00
#
_symmetry.space_group_name_H-M   'P 1'
#
loop_
_entity.id
_entity.type
_entity.pdbx_description
1 polymer ?
#
loop_
_entity_poly.entity_id
_entity_poly.type
_entity_poly.pdbx_seq_one_letter_code
_entity_poly.pdbx_strand_id
1 'polypeptide(L)'
;YPSLALETLRVIAGDPSFQIKLNQFGIEKMRIPQFGIIPTDSEGRVWIDWSQRSNRVSIADLPNDFAGAIVIVDVTAAGIANPAPTAIGSVYAGEVQAAVLGTMFNGTNIQRPDWAPDAELLALVIGGLLLILLSRWMLVGLATTVVLIGGVVPYSIYTYATEKLLLDVTAPVIVFIIVALQVYGIKFVREFLEKQAIKKQFAGYASPTVVRLLQENPALIKDGMKKEVSICFSDLRGFTPLGESFGDDV
;
A
#
# COMPACT_ATOMS: atom_id res chain seq x y z
N TYR A 1 -31.75 13.74 1.99
CA TYR A 1 -32.53 13.54 0.77
C TYR A 1 -32.00 12.32 0.03
N PRO A 2 -32.90 11.50 -0.59
CA PRO A 2 -32.46 10.38 -1.41
C PRO A 2 -31.65 10.87 -2.63
N SER A 3 -30.72 10.02 -3.11
CA SER A 3 -30.04 10.30 -4.37
C SER A 3 -31.01 10.18 -5.55
N LEU A 4 -30.67 10.83 -6.69
CA LEU A 4 -31.46 10.72 -7.91
C LEU A 4 -31.66 9.24 -8.31
N ALA A 5 -30.61 8.44 -8.22
CA ALA A 5 -30.66 7.02 -8.56
C ALA A 5 -31.65 6.23 -7.67
N LEU A 6 -31.60 6.45 -6.33
CA LEU A 6 -32.52 5.80 -5.40
C LEU A 6 -33.96 6.20 -5.67
N GLU A 7 -34.23 7.48 -5.90
CA GLU A 7 -35.53 7.99 -6.21
C GLU A 7 -36.08 7.47 -7.54
N THR A 8 -35.22 7.38 -8.54
CA THR A 8 -35.56 6.78 -9.82
C THR A 8 -35.98 5.32 -9.68
N LEU A 9 -35.24 4.53 -8.89
CA LEU A 9 -35.60 3.14 -8.61
C LEU A 9 -36.94 3.03 -7.88
N ARG A 10 -37.21 3.90 -6.88
CA ARG A 10 -38.45 3.94 -6.16
C ARG A 10 -39.64 4.20 -7.11
N VAL A 11 -39.51 5.17 -7.99
CA VAL A 11 -40.54 5.53 -8.96
C VAL A 11 -40.78 4.39 -9.96
N ILE A 12 -39.72 3.76 -10.45
CA ILE A 12 -39.82 2.62 -11.38
C ILE A 12 -40.50 1.43 -10.71
N ALA A 13 -40.17 1.17 -9.43
CA ALA A 13 -40.80 0.12 -8.66
C ALA A 13 -42.31 0.42 -8.30
N GLY A 14 -42.77 1.66 -8.54
CA GLY A 14 -44.13 2.08 -8.15
C GLY A 14 -44.33 2.19 -6.65
N ASP A 15 -43.25 2.28 -5.87
CA ASP A 15 -43.34 2.35 -4.42
C ASP A 15 -43.57 3.78 -3.90
N PRO A 16 -44.44 4.00 -2.91
CA PRO A 16 -44.65 5.31 -2.32
C PRO A 16 -43.52 5.75 -1.39
N SER A 17 -42.70 4.81 -0.88
CA SER A 17 -41.67 5.09 0.13
C SER A 17 -40.50 4.13 0.04
N PHE A 18 -39.42 4.47 0.71
CA PHE A 18 -38.30 3.57 1.00
C PHE A 18 -38.15 3.40 2.50
N GLN A 19 -37.64 2.27 2.93
CA GLN A 19 -37.41 1.91 4.33
C GLN A 19 -35.91 1.90 4.59
N ILE A 20 -35.50 2.49 5.71
CA ILE A 20 -34.08 2.50 6.15
C ILE A 20 -34.00 1.65 7.41
N LYS A 21 -33.15 0.63 7.40
CA LYS A 21 -32.80 -0.12 8.60
C LYS A 21 -31.51 0.47 9.20
N LEU A 22 -31.62 0.82 10.48
CA LEU A 22 -30.48 1.33 11.27
C LEU A 22 -29.96 0.24 12.20
N ASN A 23 -28.65 0.24 12.43
CA ASN A 23 -27.97 -0.50 13.48
C ASN A 23 -27.21 0.47 14.41
N GLN A 24 -26.43 -0.05 15.35
CA GLN A 24 -25.66 0.77 16.29
C GLN A 24 -24.55 1.60 15.62
N PHE A 25 -24.17 1.28 14.40
CA PHE A 25 -23.10 1.97 13.63
C PHE A 25 -23.65 2.96 12.59
N GLY A 26 -24.97 2.96 12.35
CA GLY A 26 -25.61 3.83 11.36
C GLY A 26 -26.60 3.11 10.45
N ILE A 27 -26.58 3.42 9.16
CA ILE A 27 -27.46 2.79 8.16
C ILE A 27 -26.89 1.42 7.78
N GLU A 28 -27.68 0.38 8.00
CA GLU A 28 -27.29 -0.99 7.62
C GLU A 28 -27.67 -1.28 6.16
N LYS A 29 -28.88 -0.90 5.77
CA LYS A 29 -29.41 -1.14 4.44
C LYS A 29 -30.63 -0.30 4.16
N MET A 30 -30.90 -0.07 2.90
CA MET A 30 -32.15 0.53 2.42
C MET A 30 -32.98 -0.54 1.73
N ARG A 31 -34.32 -0.41 1.82
CA ARG A 31 -35.26 -1.31 1.15
C ARG A 31 -36.31 -0.50 0.41
N ILE A 32 -36.52 -0.86 -0.84
CA ILE A 32 -37.68 -0.46 -1.63
C ILE A 32 -38.58 -1.69 -1.66
N PRO A 33 -39.80 -1.66 -1.06
CA PRO A 33 -40.65 -2.85 -0.83
C PRO A 33 -40.86 -3.73 -2.08
N GLN A 34 -41.13 -3.13 -3.23
CA GLN A 34 -41.37 -3.87 -4.48
C GLN A 34 -40.11 -4.15 -5.30
N PHE A 35 -38.99 -3.49 -4.99
CA PHE A 35 -37.71 -3.71 -5.70
C PHE A 35 -36.81 -4.69 -4.93
N GLY A 36 -36.61 -4.48 -3.63
CA GLY A 36 -35.73 -5.30 -2.82
C GLY A 36 -34.85 -4.52 -1.85
N ILE A 37 -33.77 -5.16 -1.39
CA ILE A 37 -32.86 -4.60 -0.43
C ILE A 37 -31.61 -4.07 -1.20
N ILE A 38 -31.23 -2.84 -0.90
CA ILE A 38 -30.03 -2.18 -1.39
C ILE A 38 -29.06 -2.10 -0.22
N PRO A 39 -27.95 -2.87 -0.20
CA PRO A 39 -26.93 -2.77 0.83
C PRO A 39 -26.20 -1.43 0.72
N THR A 40 -25.93 -0.83 1.86
CA THR A 40 -25.21 0.44 1.99
C THR A 40 -24.11 0.29 3.03
N ASP A 41 -23.18 1.23 3.06
CA ASP A 41 -22.30 1.38 4.21
C ASP A 41 -23.03 2.09 5.37
N SER A 42 -22.35 2.22 6.52
CA SER A 42 -22.91 2.86 7.73
C SER A 42 -23.33 4.33 7.54
N GLU A 43 -22.86 4.98 6.50
CA GLU A 43 -23.23 6.35 6.13
C GLU A 43 -24.34 6.41 5.06
N GLY A 44 -24.82 5.25 4.62
CA GLY A 44 -25.86 5.15 3.58
C GLY A 44 -25.35 5.31 2.16
N ARG A 45 -24.03 5.15 1.93
CA ARG A 45 -23.42 5.23 0.60
C ARG A 45 -23.47 3.88 -0.09
N VAL A 46 -23.61 3.91 -1.40
CA VAL A 46 -23.53 2.74 -2.28
C VAL A 46 -22.24 2.82 -3.07
N TRP A 47 -21.43 1.77 -3.00
CA TRP A 47 -20.22 1.66 -3.81
C TRP A 47 -20.56 1.26 -5.23
N ILE A 48 -20.06 2.04 -6.20
CA ILE A 48 -20.41 1.88 -7.62
C ILE A 48 -19.61 0.74 -8.23
N ASP A 49 -20.27 -0.21 -8.85
CA ASP A 49 -19.63 -1.18 -9.75
C ASP A 49 -19.48 -0.55 -11.14
N TRP A 50 -18.31 -0.03 -11.44
CA TRP A 50 -17.99 0.61 -12.70
C TRP A 50 -17.95 -0.33 -13.91
N SER A 51 -18.15 -1.63 -13.72
CA SER A 51 -18.37 -2.57 -14.82
C SER A 51 -19.74 -2.42 -15.45
N GLN A 52 -20.69 -1.82 -14.74
CA GLN A 52 -22.05 -1.56 -15.18
C GLN A 52 -22.10 -0.28 -16.04
N ARG A 53 -21.70 -0.43 -17.32
CA ARG A 53 -21.73 0.70 -18.24
C ARG A 53 -23.07 0.81 -18.93
N SER A 54 -23.60 2.03 -19.01
CA SER A 54 -24.76 2.36 -19.83
C SER A 54 -24.33 2.70 -21.26
N ASN A 55 -25.21 2.43 -22.22
CA ASN A 55 -25.06 2.93 -23.58
C ASN A 55 -25.22 4.45 -23.61
N ARG A 56 -24.22 5.15 -24.08
CA ARG A 56 -24.27 6.59 -24.31
C ARG A 56 -24.60 6.85 -25.80
N VAL A 57 -25.67 7.60 -26.04
CA VAL A 57 -26.13 7.94 -27.37
C VAL A 57 -26.26 9.45 -27.47
N SER A 58 -25.82 10.01 -28.60
CA SER A 58 -26.04 11.43 -28.89
C SER A 58 -27.54 11.69 -29.14
N ILE A 59 -28.00 12.89 -28.78
CA ILE A 59 -29.38 13.31 -29.09
C ILE A 59 -29.65 13.32 -30.60
N ALA A 60 -28.59 13.44 -31.41
CA ALA A 60 -28.69 13.37 -32.84
C ALA A 60 -28.96 11.96 -33.41
N ASP A 61 -28.56 10.92 -32.61
CA ASP A 61 -28.62 9.51 -33.01
C ASP A 61 -29.57 8.71 -32.14
N LEU A 62 -30.64 9.34 -31.64
CA LEU A 62 -31.59 8.69 -30.74
C LEU A 62 -32.27 7.50 -31.43
N PRO A 63 -32.37 6.35 -30.74
CA PRO A 63 -33.19 5.23 -31.21
C PRO A 63 -34.68 5.63 -31.27
N ASN A 64 -35.41 5.03 -32.18
CA ASN A 64 -36.83 5.31 -32.37
C ASN A 64 -37.73 4.75 -31.27
N ASP A 65 -37.21 3.84 -30.41
CA ASP A 65 -37.97 3.19 -29.35
C ASP A 65 -37.15 3.13 -28.05
N PHE A 66 -37.75 3.54 -26.97
CA PHE A 66 -37.24 3.51 -25.61
C PHE A 66 -38.09 2.64 -24.69
N ALA A 67 -38.98 1.79 -25.25
CA ALA A 67 -39.83 0.96 -24.45
C ALA A 67 -39.04 0.09 -23.44
N GLY A 68 -39.39 0.18 -22.16
CA GLY A 68 -38.71 -0.54 -21.09
C GLY A 68 -37.32 -0.03 -20.72
N ALA A 69 -36.87 1.07 -21.27
CA ALA A 69 -35.56 1.65 -20.97
C ALA A 69 -35.65 2.75 -19.91
N ILE A 70 -34.64 2.85 -19.07
CA ILE A 70 -34.40 4.00 -18.19
C ILE A 70 -33.47 4.95 -18.95
N VAL A 71 -33.95 6.15 -19.25
CA VAL A 71 -33.19 7.15 -19.98
C VAL A 71 -32.76 8.28 -19.04
N ILE A 72 -31.47 8.50 -18.97
CA ILE A 72 -30.87 9.64 -18.25
C ILE A 72 -30.42 10.65 -19.28
N VAL A 73 -30.94 11.88 -19.21
CA VAL A 73 -30.54 12.98 -20.06
C VAL A 73 -29.50 13.83 -19.34
N ASP A 74 -28.35 14.02 -19.94
CA ASP A 74 -27.24 14.80 -19.37
C ASP A 74 -26.64 15.72 -20.42
N VAL A 75 -26.05 16.83 -19.97
CA VAL A 75 -25.34 17.78 -20.83
C VAL A 75 -23.84 17.55 -20.70
N THR A 76 -23.21 17.21 -21.82
CA THR A 76 -21.76 16.91 -21.86
C THR A 76 -20.96 17.95 -22.64
N ALA A 77 -21.55 19.12 -22.91
CA ALA A 77 -20.90 20.18 -23.69
C ALA A 77 -19.73 20.79 -22.91
N ALA A 78 -18.61 20.98 -23.59
CA ALA A 78 -17.42 21.62 -23.02
C ALA A 78 -17.75 23.04 -22.53
N GLY A 79 -17.32 23.36 -21.30
CA GLY A 79 -17.57 24.65 -20.65
C GLY A 79 -18.93 24.74 -19.93
N ILE A 80 -19.84 23.78 -20.09
CA ILE A 80 -21.12 23.72 -19.38
C ILE A 80 -21.08 22.62 -18.31
N ALA A 81 -20.58 21.45 -18.68
CA ALA A 81 -20.46 20.32 -17.76
C ALA A 81 -19.00 20.02 -17.46
N ASN A 82 -18.68 19.83 -16.18
CA ASN A 82 -17.37 19.40 -15.71
C ASN A 82 -17.43 17.91 -15.37
N PRO A 83 -16.64 17.06 -16.05
CA PRO A 83 -16.56 15.65 -15.68
C PRO A 83 -15.89 15.48 -14.32
N ALA A 84 -16.41 14.55 -13.53
CA ALA A 84 -15.85 14.17 -12.23
C ALA A 84 -14.76 13.10 -12.39
N PRO A 85 -13.64 13.15 -11.63
CA PRO A 85 -12.65 12.10 -11.62
C PRO A 85 -13.22 10.86 -10.93
N THR A 86 -13.06 9.70 -11.57
CA THR A 86 -13.52 8.41 -11.04
C THR A 86 -12.45 7.34 -11.23
N ALA A 87 -12.67 6.14 -10.71
CA ALA A 87 -11.75 5.00 -10.84
C ALA A 87 -11.50 4.59 -12.31
N ILE A 88 -12.43 4.90 -13.21
CA ILE A 88 -12.31 4.57 -14.65
C ILE A 88 -11.91 5.77 -15.52
N GLY A 89 -11.55 6.89 -14.90
CA GLY A 89 -11.24 8.15 -15.57
C GLY A 89 -12.26 9.24 -15.27
N SER A 90 -12.27 10.29 -16.10
CA SER A 90 -13.22 11.41 -15.97
C SER A 90 -14.53 11.06 -16.64
N VAL A 91 -15.64 11.10 -15.89
CA VAL A 91 -16.99 10.81 -16.38
C VAL A 91 -17.96 11.93 -16.04
N TYR A 92 -19.01 12.09 -16.84
CA TYR A 92 -20.05 13.09 -16.61
C TYR A 92 -21.08 12.63 -15.55
N ALA A 93 -21.78 13.59 -14.96
CA ALA A 93 -22.73 13.31 -13.87
C ALA A 93 -23.82 12.30 -14.24
N GLY A 94 -24.36 12.35 -15.47
CA GLY A 94 -25.33 11.39 -15.95
C GLY A 94 -24.79 9.97 -16.04
N GLU A 95 -23.54 9.80 -16.45
CA GLU A 95 -22.87 8.49 -16.48
C GLU A 95 -22.67 7.92 -15.06
N VAL A 96 -22.33 8.79 -14.09
CA VAL A 96 -22.24 8.38 -12.67
C VAL A 96 -23.61 7.89 -12.20
N GLN A 97 -24.67 8.63 -12.44
CA GLN A 97 -26.03 8.24 -12.04
C GLN A 97 -26.48 6.94 -12.72
N ALA A 98 -26.15 6.77 -13.98
CA ALA A 98 -26.42 5.54 -14.71
C ALA A 98 -25.66 4.33 -14.13
N ALA A 99 -24.40 4.51 -13.76
CA ALA A 99 -23.61 3.46 -13.12
C ALA A 99 -24.14 3.09 -11.72
N VAL A 100 -24.57 4.08 -10.91
CA VAL A 100 -25.24 3.85 -9.63
C VAL A 100 -26.53 3.06 -9.82
N LEU A 101 -27.38 3.48 -10.76
CA LEU A 101 -28.61 2.78 -11.09
C LEU A 101 -28.35 1.35 -11.56
N GLY A 102 -27.41 1.15 -12.47
CA GLY A 102 -27.01 -0.18 -12.95
C GLY A 102 -26.50 -1.07 -11.82
N THR A 103 -25.68 -0.53 -10.91
CA THR A 103 -25.19 -1.24 -9.74
C THR A 103 -26.34 -1.69 -8.82
N MET A 104 -27.27 -0.79 -8.52
CA MET A 104 -28.43 -1.11 -7.65
C MET A 104 -29.37 -2.10 -8.35
N PHE A 105 -29.64 -1.89 -9.64
CA PHE A 105 -30.60 -2.68 -10.40
C PHE A 105 -30.12 -4.14 -10.59
N ASN A 106 -28.84 -4.32 -10.89
CA ASN A 106 -28.24 -5.64 -11.09
C ASN A 106 -27.81 -6.33 -9.77
N GLY A 107 -27.93 -5.65 -8.63
CA GLY A 107 -27.51 -6.19 -7.35
C GLY A 107 -26.00 -6.46 -7.24
N THR A 108 -25.18 -5.80 -8.07
CA THR A 108 -23.72 -5.94 -8.09
C THR A 108 -23.02 -5.02 -7.08
N ASN A 109 -23.73 -4.69 -6.00
CA ASN A 109 -23.25 -3.76 -4.99
C ASN A 109 -21.98 -4.28 -4.33
N ILE A 110 -20.93 -3.45 -4.39
CA ILE A 110 -19.71 -3.68 -3.62
C ILE A 110 -20.02 -3.38 -2.16
N GLN A 111 -19.68 -4.29 -1.27
CA GLN A 111 -19.95 -4.17 0.16
C GLN A 111 -18.66 -3.91 0.94
N ARG A 112 -18.70 -2.98 1.88
CA ARG A 112 -17.68 -2.79 2.90
C ARG A 112 -18.31 -3.07 4.26
N PRO A 113 -18.12 -4.27 4.82
CA PRO A 113 -18.72 -4.64 6.11
C PRO A 113 -18.18 -3.77 7.26
N ASP A 114 -18.97 -3.58 8.30
CA ASP A 114 -18.61 -2.77 9.47
C ASP A 114 -17.37 -3.32 10.22
N TRP A 115 -17.09 -4.63 10.09
CA TRP A 115 -15.91 -5.26 10.69
C TRP A 115 -14.60 -5.07 9.86
N ALA A 116 -14.70 -4.61 8.61
CA ALA A 116 -13.55 -4.51 7.72
C ALA A 116 -12.44 -3.58 8.28
N PRO A 117 -12.74 -2.36 8.80
CA PRO A 117 -11.72 -1.49 9.39
C PRO A 117 -10.99 -2.14 10.57
N ASP A 118 -11.71 -2.88 11.42
CA ASP A 118 -11.12 -3.57 12.58
C ASP A 118 -10.21 -4.71 12.14
N ALA A 119 -10.60 -5.48 11.15
CA ALA A 119 -9.79 -6.55 10.57
C ALA A 119 -8.54 -6.00 9.88
N GLU A 120 -8.64 -4.89 9.15
CA GLU A 120 -7.52 -4.19 8.51
C GLU A 120 -6.53 -3.68 9.55
N LEU A 121 -7.02 -3.05 10.64
CA LEU A 121 -6.19 -2.59 11.75
C LEU A 121 -5.49 -3.76 12.46
N LEU A 122 -6.21 -4.85 12.69
CA LEU A 122 -5.68 -6.04 13.33
C LEU A 122 -4.59 -6.70 12.47
N ALA A 123 -4.81 -6.80 11.15
CA ALA A 123 -3.82 -7.27 10.20
C ALA A 123 -2.57 -6.39 10.19
N LEU A 124 -2.74 -5.06 10.25
CA LEU A 124 -1.66 -4.10 10.33
C LEU A 124 -0.84 -4.27 11.61
N VAL A 125 -1.49 -4.37 12.77
CA VAL A 125 -0.81 -4.50 14.07
C VAL A 125 -0.08 -5.84 14.16
N ILE A 126 -0.77 -6.94 13.86
CA ILE A 126 -0.17 -8.28 13.93
C ILE A 126 0.97 -8.42 12.92
N GLY A 127 0.73 -8.02 11.67
CA GLY A 127 1.75 -8.07 10.62
C GLY A 127 2.96 -7.20 10.94
N GLY A 128 2.74 -5.99 11.45
CA GLY A 128 3.81 -5.08 11.87
C GLY A 128 4.65 -5.64 13.02
N LEU A 129 4.01 -6.19 14.07
CA LEU A 129 4.69 -6.84 15.19
C LEU A 129 5.50 -8.07 14.72
N LEU A 130 4.92 -8.87 13.84
CA LEU A 130 5.57 -10.05 13.29
C LEU A 130 6.81 -9.67 12.46
N LEU A 131 6.73 -8.62 11.67
CA LEU A 131 7.87 -8.06 10.94
C LEU A 131 8.98 -7.59 11.89
N ILE A 132 8.66 -6.86 12.95
CA ILE A 132 9.64 -6.39 13.93
C ILE A 132 10.30 -7.58 14.64
N LEU A 133 9.54 -8.56 15.05
CA LEU A 133 10.03 -9.74 15.77
C LEU A 133 10.98 -10.58 14.89
N LEU A 134 10.56 -10.88 13.65
CA LEU A 134 11.33 -11.69 12.70
C LEU A 134 12.46 -10.93 12.01
N SER A 135 12.48 -9.61 12.13
CA SER A 135 13.55 -8.76 11.60
C SER A 135 14.93 -9.07 12.16
N ARG A 136 15.01 -9.81 13.28
CA ARG A 136 16.30 -10.27 13.87
C ARG A 136 17.12 -11.05 12.83
N TRP A 137 16.48 -11.89 12.04
CA TRP A 137 17.09 -12.63 10.93
C TRP A 137 16.75 -11.94 9.60
N MET A 138 17.73 -11.33 8.96
CA MET A 138 17.54 -10.51 7.77
C MET A 138 16.76 -11.23 6.65
N LEU A 139 17.15 -12.46 6.31
CA LEU A 139 16.49 -13.25 5.27
C LEU A 139 15.06 -13.65 5.64
N VAL A 140 14.84 -14.05 6.91
CA VAL A 140 13.53 -14.45 7.38
C VAL A 140 12.57 -13.27 7.38
N GLY A 141 13.02 -12.11 7.86
CA GLY A 141 12.19 -10.92 7.86
C GLY A 141 11.87 -10.41 6.46
N LEU A 142 12.81 -10.47 5.51
CA LEU A 142 12.55 -10.14 4.11
C LEU A 142 11.51 -11.10 3.51
N ALA A 143 11.68 -12.41 3.73
CA ALA A 143 10.72 -13.42 3.30
C ALA A 143 9.33 -13.17 3.92
N THR A 144 9.27 -12.83 5.21
CA THR A 144 8.01 -12.48 5.90
C THR A 144 7.34 -11.27 5.26
N THR A 145 8.09 -10.23 4.91
CA THR A 145 7.54 -9.05 4.21
C THR A 145 6.90 -9.44 2.88
N VAL A 146 7.60 -10.25 2.09
CA VAL A 146 7.09 -10.74 0.79
C VAL A 146 5.85 -11.60 0.98
N VAL A 147 5.82 -12.48 1.97
CA VAL A 147 4.67 -13.35 2.26
C VAL A 147 3.46 -12.54 2.74
N LEU A 148 3.66 -11.55 3.61
CA LEU A 148 2.57 -10.70 4.09
C LEU A 148 1.95 -9.89 2.95
N ILE A 149 2.76 -9.21 2.16
CA ILE A 149 2.25 -8.42 1.02
C ILE A 149 1.65 -9.35 -0.05
N GLY A 150 2.36 -10.43 -0.38
CA GLY A 150 1.92 -11.45 -1.34
C GLY A 150 0.70 -12.26 -0.89
N GLY A 151 0.35 -12.26 0.40
CA GLY A 151 -0.86 -12.86 0.92
C GLY A 151 -2.04 -11.90 0.97
N VAL A 152 -1.82 -10.71 1.55
CA VAL A 152 -2.88 -9.73 1.78
C VAL A 152 -3.45 -9.15 0.48
N VAL A 153 -2.59 -8.84 -0.49
CA VAL A 153 -3.03 -8.25 -1.77
C VAL A 153 -3.85 -9.25 -2.60
N PRO A 154 -3.39 -10.48 -2.89
CA PRO A 154 -4.20 -11.45 -3.62
C PRO A 154 -5.48 -11.85 -2.88
N TYR A 155 -5.45 -11.92 -1.54
CA TYR A 155 -6.65 -12.19 -0.75
C TYR A 155 -7.72 -11.10 -0.95
N SER A 156 -7.33 -9.82 -0.90
CA SER A 156 -8.26 -8.71 -1.17
C SER A 156 -8.81 -8.75 -2.60
N ILE A 157 -7.98 -9.05 -3.59
CA ILE A 157 -8.43 -9.19 -4.98
C ILE A 157 -9.40 -10.37 -5.12
N TYR A 158 -9.13 -11.50 -4.46
CA TYR A 158 -9.99 -12.66 -4.48
C TYR A 158 -11.36 -12.37 -3.86
N THR A 159 -11.40 -11.79 -2.66
CA THR A 159 -12.68 -11.45 -1.98
C THR A 159 -13.48 -10.40 -2.77
N TYR A 160 -12.79 -9.44 -3.40
CA TYR A 160 -13.44 -8.50 -4.31
C TYR A 160 -14.04 -9.17 -5.54
N ALA A 161 -13.32 -10.11 -6.15
CA ALA A 161 -13.79 -10.79 -7.36
C ALA A 161 -14.96 -11.76 -7.08
N THR A 162 -14.90 -12.50 -5.96
CA THR A 162 -15.87 -13.55 -5.65
C THR A 162 -17.07 -13.04 -4.85
N GLU A 163 -16.83 -12.21 -3.84
CA GLU A 163 -17.84 -11.80 -2.86
C GLU A 163 -18.22 -10.32 -2.96
N LYS A 164 -17.60 -9.57 -3.89
CA LYS A 164 -17.75 -8.11 -4.01
C LYS A 164 -17.44 -7.37 -2.71
N LEU A 165 -16.56 -7.94 -1.88
CA LEU A 165 -16.10 -7.38 -0.62
C LEU A 165 -14.92 -6.43 -0.85
N LEU A 166 -15.07 -5.18 -0.39
CA LEU A 166 -14.02 -4.17 -0.46
C LEU A 166 -13.21 -4.16 0.85
N LEU A 167 -12.01 -4.73 0.81
CA LEU A 167 -11.03 -4.63 1.89
C LEU A 167 -9.93 -3.67 1.47
N ASP A 168 -9.66 -2.64 2.28
CA ASP A 168 -8.58 -1.69 2.03
C ASP A 168 -7.25 -2.25 2.57
N VAL A 169 -6.47 -2.80 1.67
CA VAL A 169 -5.14 -3.32 1.99
C VAL A 169 -4.03 -2.29 1.76
N THR A 170 -4.37 -1.09 1.34
CA THR A 170 -3.40 -0.04 1.01
C THR A 170 -2.62 0.39 2.25
N ALA A 171 -3.33 0.66 3.35
CA ALA A 171 -2.70 1.07 4.60
C ALA A 171 -1.77 -0.02 5.19
N PRO A 172 -2.19 -1.30 5.34
CA PRO A 172 -1.30 -2.37 5.75
C PRO A 172 -0.06 -2.52 4.88
N VAL A 173 -0.22 -2.52 3.55
CA VAL A 173 0.90 -2.67 2.61
C VAL A 173 1.91 -1.52 2.75
N ILE A 174 1.45 -0.27 2.79
CA ILE A 174 2.32 0.90 2.97
C ILE A 174 3.09 0.80 4.29
N VAL A 175 2.41 0.46 5.39
CA VAL A 175 3.06 0.31 6.70
C VAL A 175 4.08 -0.82 6.69
N PHE A 176 3.78 -1.97 6.10
CA PHE A 176 4.74 -3.07 5.98
C PHE A 176 5.99 -2.67 5.20
N ILE A 177 5.83 -1.91 4.11
CA ILE A 177 6.95 -1.37 3.33
C ILE A 177 7.78 -0.40 4.17
N ILE A 178 7.14 0.56 4.87
CA ILE A 178 7.83 1.54 5.71
C ILE A 178 8.60 0.85 6.84
N VAL A 179 7.97 -0.09 7.55
CA VAL A 179 8.62 -0.84 8.64
C VAL A 179 9.80 -1.64 8.10
N ALA A 180 9.63 -2.31 6.97
CA ALA A 180 10.71 -3.04 6.32
C ALA A 180 11.88 -2.12 5.95
N LEU A 181 11.62 -1.00 5.30
CA LEU A 181 12.64 -0.02 4.93
C LEU A 181 13.39 0.54 6.14
N GLN A 182 12.68 0.87 7.23
CA GLN A 182 13.32 1.35 8.46
C GLN A 182 14.22 0.30 9.10
N VAL A 183 13.70 -0.90 9.28
CA VAL A 183 14.43 -1.99 9.94
C VAL A 183 15.68 -2.40 9.13
N TYR A 184 15.51 -2.62 7.83
CA TYR A 184 16.62 -3.07 6.98
C TYR A 184 17.58 -1.92 6.65
N GLY A 185 17.07 -0.69 6.50
CA GLY A 185 17.88 0.49 6.30
C GLY A 185 18.81 0.76 7.48
N ILE A 186 18.29 0.71 8.72
CA ILE A 186 19.09 0.90 9.92
C ILE A 186 20.16 -0.20 10.05
N LYS A 187 19.80 -1.47 9.80
CA LYS A 187 20.77 -2.57 9.82
C LYS A 187 21.86 -2.40 8.79
N PHE A 188 21.50 -2.07 7.56
CA PHE A 188 22.45 -1.83 6.47
C PHE A 188 23.42 -0.70 6.82
N VAL A 189 22.91 0.42 7.32
CA VAL A 189 23.75 1.56 7.74
C VAL A 189 24.70 1.16 8.88
N ARG A 190 24.22 0.43 9.89
CA ARG A 190 25.08 -0.04 10.98
C ARG A 190 26.18 -0.95 10.48
N GLU A 191 25.87 -1.98 9.71
CA GLU A 191 26.89 -2.88 9.14
C GLU A 191 27.89 -2.14 8.25
N PHE A 192 27.42 -1.16 7.49
CA PHE A 192 28.29 -0.34 6.63
C PHE A 192 29.25 0.50 7.48
N LEU A 193 28.76 1.16 8.53
CA LEU A 193 29.57 1.97 9.43
C LEU A 193 30.56 1.12 10.24
N GLU A 194 30.15 -0.05 10.72
CA GLU A 194 31.05 -0.98 11.41
C GLU A 194 32.18 -1.46 10.50
N LYS A 195 31.87 -1.83 9.26
CA LYS A 195 32.88 -2.20 8.26
C LYS A 195 33.85 -1.04 7.96
N GLN A 196 33.34 0.20 7.89
CA GLN A 196 34.21 1.37 7.71
C GLN A 196 35.08 1.68 8.93
N ALA A 197 34.54 1.53 10.15
CA ALA A 197 35.28 1.73 11.38
C ALA A 197 36.45 0.75 11.49
N ILE A 198 36.22 -0.53 11.20
CA ILE A 198 37.25 -1.55 11.13
C ILE A 198 38.32 -1.17 10.11
N LYS A 199 37.94 -0.76 8.90
CA LYS A 199 38.88 -0.29 7.88
C LYS A 199 39.77 0.84 8.36
N LYS A 200 39.20 1.84 9.04
CA LYS A 200 39.97 2.99 9.57
C LYS A 200 40.94 2.58 10.66
N GLN A 201 40.56 1.69 11.57
CA GLN A 201 41.42 1.20 12.62
C GLN A 201 42.65 0.44 12.06
N PHE A 202 42.42 -0.37 11.02
CA PHE A 202 43.52 -1.11 10.40
C PHE A 202 44.37 -0.29 9.44
N ALA A 203 43.86 0.81 8.86
CA ALA A 203 44.59 1.65 7.90
C ALA A 203 45.83 2.34 8.50
N GLY A 204 45.85 2.51 9.85
CA GLY A 204 47.03 3.06 10.55
C GLY A 204 48.14 2.03 10.82
N TYR A 205 47.84 0.73 10.79
CA TYR A 205 48.75 -0.33 11.18
C TYR A 205 49.17 -1.25 10.02
N ALA A 206 48.45 -1.27 8.94
CA ALA A 206 48.72 -2.15 7.79
C ALA A 206 48.58 -1.39 6.47
N SER A 207 49.45 -1.76 5.49
CA SER A 207 49.33 -1.15 4.17
C SER A 207 48.01 -1.44 3.51
N PRO A 208 47.46 -0.55 2.66
CA PRO A 208 46.21 -0.75 1.94
C PRO A 208 46.13 -2.09 1.19
N THR A 209 47.28 -2.57 0.70
CA THR A 209 47.40 -3.85 0.01
C THR A 209 47.16 -5.04 0.95
N VAL A 210 47.67 -4.98 2.18
CA VAL A 210 47.47 -6.02 3.20
C VAL A 210 46.04 -6.03 3.67
N VAL A 211 45.44 -4.86 3.92
CA VAL A 211 44.02 -4.75 4.31
C VAL A 211 43.12 -5.36 3.24
N ARG A 212 43.36 -5.09 1.96
CA ARG A 212 42.60 -5.66 0.85
C ARG A 212 42.74 -7.19 0.78
N LEU A 213 43.98 -7.69 0.92
CA LEU A 213 44.25 -9.13 0.88
C LEU A 213 43.56 -9.90 2.01
N LEU A 214 43.51 -9.33 3.21
CA LEU A 214 42.76 -9.89 4.36
C LEU A 214 41.24 -9.83 4.19
N GLN A 215 40.73 -8.84 3.46
CA GLN A 215 39.30 -8.76 3.13
C GLN A 215 38.90 -9.80 2.09
N GLU A 216 39.76 -10.05 1.09
CA GLU A 216 39.51 -11.06 0.05
C GLU A 216 39.64 -12.49 0.61
N ASN A 217 40.46 -12.68 1.65
CA ASN A 217 40.72 -13.97 2.27
C ASN A 217 40.75 -13.89 3.80
N PRO A 218 39.59 -13.86 4.48
CA PRO A 218 39.51 -13.76 5.95
C PRO A 218 40.22 -14.89 6.70
N ALA A 219 40.35 -16.07 6.08
CA ALA A 219 41.09 -17.21 6.65
C ALA A 219 42.56 -16.90 6.95
N LEU A 220 43.19 -15.99 6.17
CA LEU A 220 44.58 -15.60 6.36
C LEU A 220 44.85 -14.88 7.70
N ILE A 221 43.80 -14.39 8.37
CA ILE A 221 43.93 -13.79 9.70
C ILE A 221 44.25 -14.86 10.75
N LYS A 222 43.73 -16.09 10.59
CA LYS A 222 43.96 -17.20 11.52
C LYS A 222 45.15 -18.07 11.17
N ASP A 223 45.35 -18.36 9.89
CA ASP A 223 46.32 -19.34 9.43
C ASP A 223 47.66 -18.69 9.01
N GLY A 224 47.65 -17.36 8.85
CA GLY A 224 48.80 -16.63 8.33
C GLY A 224 49.12 -16.97 6.86
N MET A 225 50.13 -16.32 6.32
CA MET A 225 50.70 -16.69 4.98
C MET A 225 52.21 -16.71 5.03
N LYS A 226 52.82 -17.67 4.35
CA LYS A 226 54.26 -17.65 4.08
C LYS A 226 54.55 -16.78 2.87
N LYS A 227 55.33 -15.72 3.06
CA LYS A 227 55.77 -14.84 1.98
C LYS A 227 57.24 -14.44 2.22
N GLU A 228 58.02 -14.36 1.16
CA GLU A 228 59.31 -13.71 1.25
C GLU A 228 59.13 -12.22 1.46
N VAL A 229 59.69 -11.70 2.54
CA VAL A 229 59.59 -10.29 2.91
C VAL A 229 60.95 -9.74 3.28
N SER A 230 61.24 -8.52 2.88
CA SER A 230 62.37 -7.75 3.39
C SER A 230 61.93 -6.93 4.57
N ILE A 231 62.55 -7.13 5.73
CA ILE A 231 62.24 -6.42 6.96
C ILE A 231 63.25 -5.33 7.17
N CYS A 232 62.84 -4.09 7.29
CA CYS A 232 63.66 -2.94 7.61
C CYS A 232 63.29 -2.41 8.99
N PHE A 233 64.24 -2.34 9.89
CA PHE A 233 64.10 -1.67 11.17
C PHE A 233 64.76 -0.31 11.08
N SER A 234 64.03 0.77 11.37
CA SER A 234 64.55 2.12 11.50
C SER A 234 64.22 2.67 12.87
N ASP A 235 65.15 3.28 13.51
CA ASP A 235 64.99 3.92 14.82
C ASP A 235 65.60 5.32 14.80
N LEU A 236 65.02 6.24 15.57
CA LEU A 236 65.50 7.61 15.68
C LEU A 236 66.42 7.71 16.90
N ARG A 237 67.69 7.93 16.62
CA ARG A 237 68.70 8.12 17.66
C ARG A 237 68.39 9.38 18.47
N GLY A 238 68.21 9.22 19.79
CA GLY A 238 67.91 10.35 20.69
C GLY A 238 66.44 10.76 20.73
N PHE A 239 65.53 9.88 20.32
CA PHE A 239 64.08 10.17 20.34
C PHE A 239 63.57 10.40 21.76
N THR A 240 64.01 9.63 22.76
CA THR A 240 63.59 9.78 24.14
C THR A 240 63.95 11.15 24.75
N PRO A 241 65.21 11.62 24.68
CA PRO A 241 65.53 12.94 25.18
C PRO A 241 64.89 14.08 24.35
N LEU A 242 64.60 13.84 23.07
CA LEU A 242 63.88 14.80 22.23
C LEU A 242 62.44 14.97 22.70
N GLY A 243 61.74 13.85 23.02
CA GLY A 243 60.39 13.87 23.59
C GLY A 243 60.34 14.57 24.93
N GLU A 244 61.31 14.34 25.79
CA GLU A 244 61.40 15.02 27.09
C GLU A 244 61.66 16.52 26.97
N SER A 245 62.33 16.97 25.89
CA SER A 245 62.63 18.39 25.64
C SER A 245 61.46 19.19 25.09
N PHE A 246 60.47 18.54 24.49
CA PHE A 246 59.31 19.22 23.94
C PHE A 246 58.16 19.30 24.94
N GLY A 247 58.21 18.66 26.09
CA GLY A 247 57.16 18.66 27.11
C GLY A 247 55.88 18.03 26.64
N ASP A 248 54.80 18.24 27.41
CA ASP A 248 53.44 17.70 27.16
C ASP A 248 52.68 18.43 26.04
N ASP A 249 53.35 19.24 25.21
CA ASP A 249 52.73 20.08 24.17
C ASP A 249 52.71 19.40 22.77
N VAL A 250 52.72 18.05 22.69
CA VAL A 250 52.58 17.31 21.42
C VAL A 250 51.42 16.35 21.47
#